data_17541f07a737057f82c1ef4a2c20a7a5
#
_entry.id   17541f07a737057f82c1ef4a2c20a7a5
#
_cell.length_a   1.000
_cell.length_b   1.000
_cell.length_c   1.000
_cell.angle_alpha   90.00
_cell.angle_beta   90.00
_cell.angle_gamma   90.00
#
_symmetry.space_group_name_H-M   'P 1'
#
loop_
_entity.id
_entity.type
_entity.pdbx_description
1 polymer ?
#
loop_
_entity_poly.entity_id
_entity_poly.type
_entity_poly.pdbx_seq_one_letter_code
_entity_poly.pdbx_strand_id
1 'polypeptide(L)'
;MTSSLYPYLFATLGDAVERLPDDLAKALETTLGSTMGAHADEGITLLGCLQRIRHVEAADGRPWPCKSRNQGHGIAMARIDRANAGLTLLLELLHAIERVRVDGDEVQQVGDDVREGLILACRGLAEYVDVQLRAA
;
A
#
# COMPACT_ATOMS: atom_id res chain seq x y z
N MET A 1 5.67 -15.81 -23.59
CA MET A 1 6.91 -15.39 -24.25
C MET A 1 7.19 -13.88 -24.16
N THR A 2 6.20 -13.07 -23.99
CA THR A 2 6.31 -11.59 -23.83
C THR A 2 7.02 -11.13 -22.58
N SER A 3 7.00 -11.90 -21.48
CA SER A 3 7.72 -11.58 -20.24
C SER A 3 9.24 -11.48 -20.39
N SER A 4 9.80 -12.13 -21.41
CA SER A 4 11.25 -12.08 -21.71
C SER A 4 11.67 -10.86 -22.53
N LEU A 5 10.74 -10.27 -23.30
CA LEU A 5 11.04 -9.13 -24.16
C LEU A 5 10.93 -7.78 -23.41
N TYR A 6 10.00 -7.69 -22.46
CA TYR A 6 9.68 -6.45 -21.74
C TYR A 6 9.60 -6.70 -20.22
N PRO A 7 10.75 -6.98 -19.54
CA PRO A 7 10.76 -7.40 -18.15
C PRO A 7 10.26 -6.34 -17.17
N TYR A 8 10.57 -5.08 -17.37
CA TYR A 8 10.12 -3.99 -16.49
C TYR A 8 8.64 -3.70 -16.66
N LEU A 9 8.18 -3.73 -17.91
CA LEU A 9 6.78 -3.52 -18.24
C LEU A 9 5.91 -4.67 -17.74
N PHE A 10 6.40 -5.91 -17.89
CA PHE A 10 5.72 -7.09 -17.37
C PHE A 10 5.63 -7.08 -15.84
N ALA A 11 6.69 -6.68 -15.14
CA ALA A 11 6.69 -6.51 -13.69
C ALA A 11 5.67 -5.48 -13.19
N THR A 12 5.35 -4.48 -14.04
CA THR A 12 4.42 -3.39 -13.69
C THR A 12 2.98 -3.69 -14.08
N LEU A 13 2.75 -4.27 -15.25
CA LEU A 13 1.42 -4.45 -15.85
C LEU A 13 0.97 -5.92 -15.93
N GLY A 14 1.89 -6.89 -15.67
CA GLY A 14 1.59 -8.30 -15.81
C GLY A 14 1.15 -8.66 -17.24
N ASP A 15 0.15 -9.53 -17.36
CA ASP A 15 -0.37 -10.01 -18.65
C ASP A 15 -1.01 -8.91 -19.52
N ALA A 16 -1.30 -7.73 -18.95
CA ALA A 16 -1.84 -6.60 -19.71
C ALA A 16 -0.83 -6.06 -20.77
N VAL A 17 0.45 -6.38 -20.64
CA VAL A 17 1.50 -6.05 -21.64
C VAL A 17 1.16 -6.63 -23.00
N GLU A 18 0.53 -7.80 -23.08
CA GLU A 18 0.16 -8.45 -24.34
C GLU A 18 -0.88 -7.70 -25.17
N ARG A 19 -1.58 -6.75 -24.54
CA ARG A 19 -2.58 -5.90 -25.19
C ARG A 19 -2.02 -4.60 -25.72
N LEU A 20 -0.73 -4.31 -25.45
CA LEU A 20 -0.10 -3.08 -25.90
C LEU A 20 0.49 -3.27 -27.31
N PRO A 21 0.38 -2.26 -28.19
CA PRO A 21 1.14 -2.23 -29.44
C PRO A 21 2.64 -2.32 -29.18
N ASP A 22 3.37 -3.08 -30.01
CA ASP A 22 4.80 -3.35 -29.83
C ASP A 22 5.68 -2.09 -29.72
N ASP A 23 5.39 -1.07 -30.52
CA ASP A 23 6.10 0.21 -30.51
C ASP A 23 5.89 0.96 -29.19
N LEU A 24 4.69 0.90 -28.64
CA LEU A 24 4.37 1.50 -27.35
C LEU A 24 5.01 0.71 -26.20
N ALA A 25 4.93 -0.61 -26.26
CA ALA A 25 5.56 -1.49 -25.27
C ALA A 25 7.07 -1.28 -25.21
N LYS A 26 7.72 -1.17 -26.38
CA LYS A 26 9.16 -0.92 -26.49
C LYS A 26 9.56 0.48 -25.96
N ALA A 27 8.78 1.50 -26.27
CA ALA A 27 9.02 2.86 -25.77
C ALA A 27 8.87 2.94 -24.25
N LEU A 28 7.83 2.31 -23.70
CA LEU A 28 7.59 2.23 -22.27
C LEU A 28 8.66 1.42 -21.54
N GLU A 29 9.08 0.28 -22.10
CA GLU A 29 10.16 -0.53 -21.54
C GLU A 29 11.48 0.22 -21.49
N THR A 30 11.81 0.96 -22.56
CA THR A 30 13.02 1.79 -22.61
C THR A 30 12.97 2.89 -21.55
N THR A 31 11.82 3.53 -21.38
CA THR A 31 11.62 4.59 -20.37
C THR A 31 11.72 4.01 -18.96
N LEU A 32 11.05 2.88 -18.70
CA LEU A 32 11.12 2.21 -17.41
C LEU A 32 12.53 1.69 -17.12
N GLY A 33 13.19 1.08 -18.10
CA GLY A 33 14.56 0.59 -17.98
C GLY A 33 15.56 1.71 -17.68
N SER A 34 15.45 2.85 -18.35
CA SER A 34 16.30 4.02 -18.08
C SER A 34 16.03 4.64 -16.71
N THR A 35 14.76 4.67 -16.29
CA THR A 35 14.38 5.21 -14.99
C THR A 35 14.77 4.26 -13.84
N MET A 36 14.59 2.95 -14.03
CA MET A 36 14.91 1.95 -13.02
C MET A 36 16.40 1.58 -12.98
N GLY A 37 17.07 1.57 -14.14
CA GLY A 37 18.50 1.27 -14.24
C GLY A 37 19.40 2.42 -13.78
N ALA A 38 19.00 3.65 -14.00
CA ALA A 38 19.74 4.84 -13.54
C ALA A 38 19.70 5.02 -12.01
N HIS A 39 18.72 4.41 -11.34
CA HIS A 39 18.49 4.59 -9.91
C HIS A 39 18.90 3.37 -9.04
N ALA A 40 19.47 2.33 -9.64
CA ALA A 40 19.98 1.19 -8.89
C ALA A 40 21.09 1.57 -7.89
N ASP A 41 21.80 2.66 -8.17
CA ASP A 41 22.89 3.19 -7.34
C ASP A 41 22.51 4.41 -6.47
N GLU A 42 21.32 5.00 -6.65
CA GLU A 42 20.93 6.27 -6.01
C GLU A 42 20.01 6.13 -4.77
N GLY A 43 19.83 4.95 -4.21
CA GLY A 43 19.05 4.78 -2.98
C GLY A 43 17.53 4.63 -3.22
N ILE A 44 16.70 5.09 -2.27
CA ILE A 44 15.25 4.89 -2.26
C ILE A 44 14.58 5.85 -3.26
N THR A 45 13.94 5.31 -4.32
CA THR A 45 13.15 6.07 -5.29
C THR A 45 11.66 6.02 -4.98
N LEU A 46 10.91 7.05 -5.39
CA LEU A 46 9.45 7.08 -5.23
C LEU A 46 8.78 5.89 -5.92
N LEU A 47 9.19 5.57 -7.16
CA LEU A 47 8.65 4.44 -7.91
C LEU A 47 8.95 3.10 -7.23
N GLY A 48 10.19 2.91 -6.76
CA GLY A 48 10.58 1.71 -6.00
C GLY A 48 9.80 1.55 -4.71
N CYS A 49 9.54 2.64 -3.99
CA CYS A 49 8.68 2.64 -2.79
C CYS A 49 7.23 2.27 -3.12
N LEU A 50 6.66 2.87 -4.17
CA LEU A 50 5.30 2.56 -4.60
C LEU A 50 5.13 1.10 -5.01
N GLN A 51 6.10 0.53 -5.70
CA GLN A 51 6.09 -0.89 -6.08
C GLN A 51 6.10 -1.80 -4.85
N ARG A 52 6.98 -1.53 -3.88
CA ARG A 52 7.05 -2.30 -2.63
C ARG A 52 5.75 -2.20 -1.83
N ILE A 53 5.22 -1.00 -1.64
CA ILE A 53 3.95 -0.74 -0.95
C ILE A 53 2.81 -1.51 -1.60
N ARG A 54 2.77 -1.57 -2.93
CA ARG A 54 1.70 -2.26 -3.67
C ARG A 54 1.76 -3.78 -3.55
N HIS A 55 2.93 -4.35 -3.30
CA HIS A 55 3.09 -5.81 -3.31
C HIS A 55 3.13 -6.41 -1.90
N VAL A 56 4.26 -6.39 -1.24
CA VAL A 56 4.49 -7.22 -0.05
C VAL A 56 4.99 -6.45 1.16
N GLU A 57 5.08 -5.14 1.10
CA GLU A 57 5.59 -4.34 2.21
C GLU A 57 4.58 -4.31 3.36
N ALA A 58 5.04 -4.72 4.54
CA ALA A 58 4.31 -4.65 5.79
C ALA A 58 4.34 -3.22 6.39
N ALA A 59 3.67 -3.01 7.52
CA ALA A 59 3.58 -1.71 8.17
C ALA A 59 4.93 -1.15 8.63
N ASP A 60 5.90 -2.01 8.91
CA ASP A 60 7.27 -1.64 9.30
C ASP A 60 8.20 -1.28 8.12
N GLY A 61 7.66 -1.28 6.89
CA GLY A 61 8.40 -1.02 5.66
C GLY A 61 9.26 -2.18 5.18
N ARG A 62 9.12 -3.36 5.78
CA ARG A 62 9.82 -4.58 5.38
C ARG A 62 8.89 -5.53 4.63
N PRO A 63 9.44 -6.40 3.76
CA PRO A 63 8.64 -7.43 3.13
C PRO A 63 7.99 -8.34 4.17
N TRP A 64 6.71 -8.66 4.02
CA TRP A 64 6.06 -9.63 4.88
C TRP A 64 6.75 -10.99 4.79
N PRO A 65 7.13 -11.62 5.90
CA PRO A 65 7.82 -12.89 5.89
C PRO A 65 6.88 -14.00 5.40
N CYS A 66 6.99 -14.35 4.12
CA CYS A 66 6.18 -15.41 3.53
C CYS A 66 6.97 -16.72 3.54
N LYS A 67 6.58 -17.66 4.39
CA LYS A 67 7.13 -19.03 4.42
C LYS A 67 6.48 -19.95 3.40
N SER A 68 5.42 -19.49 2.77
CA SER A 68 4.60 -20.25 1.84
C SER A 68 4.91 -19.87 0.40
N ARG A 69 4.80 -20.84 -0.53
CA ARG A 69 4.86 -20.59 -1.97
C ARG A 69 3.66 -19.78 -2.49
N ASN A 70 2.68 -19.50 -1.66
CA ASN A 70 1.50 -18.73 -2.02
C ASN A 70 1.77 -17.24 -1.88
N GLN A 71 2.18 -16.61 -2.97
CA GLN A 71 2.45 -15.17 -3.04
C GLN A 71 1.21 -14.32 -2.73
N GLY A 72 0.02 -14.79 -3.13
CA GLY A 72 -1.25 -14.11 -2.85
C GLY A 72 -1.54 -14.00 -1.36
N HIS A 73 -1.25 -15.04 -0.60
CA HIS A 73 -1.38 -15.02 0.86
C HIS A 73 -0.43 -14.00 1.51
N GLY A 74 0.83 -13.95 1.06
CA GLY A 74 1.80 -12.98 1.56
C GLY A 74 1.38 -11.53 1.31
N ILE A 75 0.83 -11.24 0.12
CA ILE A 75 0.29 -9.92 -0.23
C ILE A 75 -0.91 -9.56 0.64
N ALA A 76 -1.84 -10.48 0.86
CA ALA A 76 -3.01 -10.26 1.72
C ALA A 76 -2.59 -9.97 3.16
N MET A 77 -1.65 -10.73 3.71
CA MET A 77 -1.13 -10.52 5.07
C MET A 77 -0.41 -9.17 5.22
N ALA A 78 0.39 -8.76 4.24
CA ALA A 78 1.03 -7.43 4.25
C ALA A 78 -0.01 -6.30 4.23
N ARG A 79 -1.09 -6.45 3.47
CA ARG A 79 -2.20 -5.50 3.43
C ARG A 79 -2.95 -5.42 4.75
N ILE A 80 -3.21 -6.56 5.39
CA ILE A 80 -3.84 -6.64 6.72
C ILE A 80 -2.97 -5.94 7.75
N ASP A 81 -1.67 -6.20 7.76
CA ASP A 81 -0.73 -5.60 8.70
C ASP A 81 -0.71 -4.07 8.59
N ARG A 82 -0.62 -3.52 7.36
CA ARG A 82 -0.68 -2.08 7.13
C ARG A 82 -2.01 -1.46 7.55
N ALA A 83 -3.11 -2.10 7.21
CA ALA A 83 -4.44 -1.62 7.59
C ALA A 83 -4.64 -1.63 9.12
N ASN A 84 -4.15 -2.67 9.79
CA ASN A 84 -4.19 -2.78 11.24
C ASN A 84 -3.35 -1.70 11.94
N ALA A 85 -2.15 -1.41 11.42
CA ALA A 85 -1.33 -0.31 11.93
C ALA A 85 -2.01 1.07 11.78
N GLY A 86 -2.64 1.32 10.62
CA GLY A 86 -3.43 2.52 10.39
C GLY A 86 -4.63 2.62 11.32
N LEU A 87 -5.36 1.52 11.52
CA LEU A 87 -6.49 1.45 12.45
C LEU A 87 -6.06 1.74 13.89
N THR A 88 -4.93 1.18 14.32
CA THR A 88 -4.37 1.44 15.65
C THR A 88 -4.09 2.93 15.86
N LEU A 89 -3.41 3.57 14.91
CA LEU A 89 -3.14 5.01 14.96
C LEU A 89 -4.42 5.85 15.05
N LEU A 90 -5.44 5.53 14.26
CA LEU A 90 -6.72 6.25 14.30
C LEU A 90 -7.45 6.06 15.62
N LEU A 91 -7.38 4.88 16.22
CA LEU A 91 -7.97 4.61 17.54
C LEU A 91 -7.22 5.34 18.65
N GLU A 92 -5.90 5.43 18.60
CA GLU A 92 -5.09 6.24 19.52
C GLU A 92 -5.46 7.72 19.42
N LEU A 93 -5.62 8.23 18.20
CA LEU A 93 -6.06 9.60 17.96
C LEU A 93 -7.46 9.84 18.49
N LEU A 94 -8.42 8.96 18.24
CA LEU A 94 -9.78 9.05 18.79
C LEU A 94 -9.79 9.00 20.32
N HIS A 95 -8.95 8.16 20.92
CA HIS A 95 -8.81 8.09 22.37
C HIS A 95 -8.25 9.41 22.93
N ALA A 96 -7.24 10.01 22.28
CA ALA A 96 -6.71 11.31 22.68
C ALA A 96 -7.78 12.42 22.57
N ILE A 97 -8.54 12.45 21.48
CA ILE A 97 -9.67 13.37 21.28
C ILE A 97 -10.72 13.22 22.38
N GLU A 98 -11.06 11.98 22.74
CA GLU A 98 -12.03 11.74 23.81
C GLU A 98 -11.52 12.20 25.18
N ARG A 99 -10.22 12.03 25.46
CA ARG A 99 -9.61 12.55 26.68
C ARG A 99 -9.66 14.07 26.74
N VAL A 100 -9.38 14.75 25.64
CA VAL A 100 -9.51 16.21 25.55
C VAL A 100 -10.96 16.66 25.70
N ARG A 101 -11.91 15.91 25.14
CA ARG A 101 -13.34 16.20 25.29
C ARG A 101 -13.80 16.18 26.74
N VAL A 102 -13.28 15.24 27.56
CA VAL A 102 -13.66 15.08 28.97
C VAL A 102 -12.92 16.05 29.87
N ASP A 103 -11.63 16.21 29.70
CA ASP A 103 -10.74 16.89 30.65
C ASP A 103 -10.09 18.17 30.10
N GLY A 104 -10.26 18.49 28.81
CA GLY A 104 -9.58 19.60 28.15
C GLY A 104 -10.44 20.85 27.98
N ASP A 105 -9.78 21.95 27.61
CA ASP A 105 -10.42 23.24 27.32
C ASP A 105 -11.20 23.18 25.98
N GLU A 106 -12.23 24.02 25.85
CA GLU A 106 -13.05 24.12 24.63
C GLU A 106 -12.20 24.41 23.37
N VAL A 107 -11.14 25.21 23.52
CA VAL A 107 -10.22 25.58 22.41
C VAL A 107 -9.48 24.35 21.83
N GLN A 108 -9.30 23.31 22.63
CA GLN A 108 -8.63 22.06 22.25
C GLN A 108 -9.58 21.03 21.68
N GLN A 109 -10.88 21.28 21.70
CA GLN A 109 -11.90 20.33 21.28
C GLN A 109 -11.93 20.17 19.74
N VAL A 110 -12.03 18.94 19.31
CA VAL A 110 -12.19 18.60 17.90
C VAL A 110 -13.68 18.54 17.56
N GLY A 111 -14.07 19.07 16.41
CA GLY A 111 -15.46 19.07 15.96
C GLY A 111 -16.05 17.68 15.77
N ASP A 112 -17.37 17.56 15.91
CA ASP A 112 -18.09 16.29 15.80
C ASP A 112 -17.97 15.68 14.39
N ASP A 113 -17.90 16.50 13.35
CA ASP A 113 -17.69 16.08 11.96
C ASP A 113 -16.34 15.38 11.76
N VAL A 114 -15.27 15.90 12.37
CA VAL A 114 -13.95 15.26 12.34
C VAL A 114 -13.94 13.94 13.11
N ARG A 115 -14.57 13.91 14.28
CA ARG A 115 -14.71 12.68 15.08
C ARG A 115 -15.48 11.60 14.32
N GLU A 116 -16.60 11.96 13.72
CA GLU A 116 -17.38 11.02 12.90
C GLU A 116 -16.58 10.54 11.69
N GLY A 117 -15.86 11.41 11.00
CA GLY A 117 -14.98 11.07 9.89
C GLY A 117 -13.90 10.06 10.28
N LEU A 118 -13.29 10.22 11.46
CA LEU A 118 -12.30 9.28 11.99
C LEU A 118 -12.92 7.92 12.34
N ILE A 119 -14.12 7.90 12.89
CA ILE A 119 -14.86 6.65 13.17
C ILE A 119 -15.17 5.91 11.87
N LEU A 120 -15.64 6.62 10.84
CA LEU A 120 -15.89 6.04 9.52
C LEU A 120 -14.62 5.49 8.88
N ALA A 121 -13.49 6.19 9.04
CA ALA A 121 -12.19 5.70 8.56
C ALA A 121 -11.75 4.42 9.29
N CYS A 122 -11.92 4.35 10.60
CA CYS A 122 -11.65 3.12 11.39
C CYS A 122 -12.52 1.96 10.89
N ARG A 123 -13.80 2.21 10.68
CA ARG A 123 -14.73 1.21 10.16
C ARG A 123 -14.33 0.72 8.77
N GLY A 124 -13.98 1.64 7.87
CA GLY A 124 -13.52 1.28 6.53
C GLY A 124 -12.25 0.43 6.53
N LEU A 125 -11.29 0.71 7.41
CA LEU A 125 -10.10 -0.13 7.57
C LEU A 125 -10.42 -1.50 8.13
N ALA A 126 -11.33 -1.59 9.11
CA ALA A 126 -11.78 -2.87 9.65
C ALA A 126 -12.49 -3.73 8.59
N GLU A 127 -13.37 -3.14 7.80
CA GLU A 127 -14.04 -3.80 6.67
C GLU A 127 -13.04 -4.26 5.60
N TYR A 128 -12.03 -3.43 5.33
CA TYR A 128 -10.95 -3.81 4.42
C TYR A 128 -10.15 -5.01 4.92
N VAL A 129 -9.81 -5.06 6.22
CA VAL A 129 -9.14 -6.22 6.84
C VAL A 129 -9.99 -7.48 6.70
N ASP A 130 -11.30 -7.40 6.95
CA ASP A 130 -12.21 -8.54 6.80
C ASP A 130 -12.21 -9.07 5.35
N VAL A 131 -12.24 -8.20 4.35
CA VAL A 131 -12.16 -8.58 2.94
C VAL A 131 -10.83 -9.29 2.63
N GLN A 132 -9.70 -8.77 3.12
CA GLN A 132 -8.40 -9.39 2.90
C GLN A 132 -8.27 -10.75 3.60
N LEU A 133 -8.84 -10.90 4.79
CA LEU A 133 -8.86 -12.18 5.52
C LEU A 133 -9.63 -13.26 4.77
N ARG A 134 -10.74 -12.90 4.14
CA ARG A 134 -11.54 -13.85 3.33
C ARG A 134 -10.86 -14.21 2.01
N ALA A 135 -10.01 -13.33 1.48
CA ALA A 135 -9.26 -13.55 0.25
C ALA A 135 -7.94 -14.31 0.48
N ALA A 136 -7.48 -14.39 1.72
CA ALA A 136 -6.24 -15.08 2.08
C ALA A 136 -6.42 -16.58 2.22
#